data_60f20593b853b0b27fc45b626ab22763
#
_entry.id   60f20593b853b0b27fc45b626ab22763
#
_cell.length_a   1.000
_cell.length_b   1.000
_cell.length_c   1.000
_cell.angle_alpha   90.00
_cell.angle_beta   90.00
_cell.angle_gamma   90.00
#
_symmetry.space_group_name_H-M   'P 1'
#
loop_
_entity.id
_entity.type
_entity.pdbx_description
1 polymer ?
#
loop_
_entity_poly.entity_id
_entity_poly.type
_entity_poly.pdbx_seq_one_letter_code
_entity_poly.pdbx_strand_id
1 'polypeptide(L)'
;SNNIVKEIRYIEYPNPSQDVIKKFLRDYIKWNFEEQAKLAAETFPNPTYEIIDEVVIVYYKVFINDQPPKLPLDHVDTLLSSFLFWEEQEFDTDNKKAKVKFEITNFRQDANVWVTWIVRDIGEGVLGHAHLGKGIVEVTLGDYNCDGSFQLYDVKSVETIMTHELGHSISLQHVTDQNNIMYASYTPSYAYCLLS
;
A
#
# COMPACT_ATOMS: atom_id res chain seq x y z
N SER A 1 -8.60 -16.97 -12.65
CA SER A 1 -8.57 -16.41 -11.32
C SER A 1 -9.55 -17.09 -10.38
N ASN A 2 -10.83 -16.69 -10.33
CA ASN A 2 -11.81 -17.33 -9.44
C ASN A 2 -12.01 -18.83 -9.78
N ASN A 3 -11.88 -19.20 -11.04
CA ASN A 3 -11.99 -20.59 -11.47
C ASN A 3 -10.83 -21.45 -10.95
N ILE A 4 -9.60 -20.92 -10.95
CA ILE A 4 -8.44 -21.64 -10.43
C ILE A 4 -8.60 -21.93 -8.94
N VAL A 5 -9.01 -20.95 -8.16
CA VAL A 5 -9.24 -21.12 -6.71
C VAL A 5 -10.37 -22.13 -6.46
N LYS A 6 -11.42 -22.09 -7.26
CA LYS A 6 -12.53 -23.02 -7.17
C LYS A 6 -12.11 -24.45 -7.52
N GLU A 7 -11.31 -24.62 -8.56
CA GLU A 7 -10.79 -25.93 -8.96
C GLU A 7 -9.88 -26.54 -7.90
N ILE A 8 -8.93 -25.79 -7.38
CA ILE A 8 -8.04 -26.25 -6.32
C ILE A 8 -8.86 -26.68 -5.10
N ARG A 9 -9.82 -25.88 -4.69
CA ARG A 9 -10.71 -26.22 -3.57
C ARG A 9 -11.47 -27.51 -3.81
N TYR A 10 -12.00 -27.70 -5.02
CA TYR A 10 -12.78 -28.87 -5.35
C TYR A 10 -11.92 -30.14 -5.36
N ILE A 11 -10.71 -30.08 -5.89
CA ILE A 11 -9.81 -31.23 -6.03
C ILE A 11 -9.19 -31.62 -4.68
N GLU A 12 -8.64 -30.65 -3.95
CA GLU A 12 -7.89 -30.92 -2.72
C GLU A 12 -8.77 -30.94 -1.46
N TYR A 13 -9.87 -30.19 -1.48
CA TYR A 13 -10.74 -30.02 -0.32
C TYR A 13 -12.21 -30.08 -0.76
N PRO A 14 -12.76 -31.28 -1.03
CA PRO A 14 -14.13 -31.41 -1.56
C PRO A 14 -15.20 -30.80 -0.65
N ASN A 15 -14.98 -30.74 0.67
CA ASN A 15 -15.88 -30.12 1.65
C ASN A 15 -15.06 -29.22 2.59
N PRO A 16 -14.49 -28.12 2.09
CA PRO A 16 -13.57 -27.33 2.89
C PRO A 16 -14.29 -26.60 4.03
N SER A 17 -13.64 -26.53 5.19
CA SER A 17 -14.07 -25.68 6.30
C SER A 17 -13.92 -24.21 5.94
N GLN A 18 -14.58 -23.30 6.69
CA GLN A 18 -14.46 -21.86 6.50
C GLN A 18 -13.01 -21.39 6.69
N ASP A 19 -12.27 -21.97 7.62
CA ASP A 19 -10.87 -21.63 7.86
C ASP A 19 -9.97 -21.99 6.67
N VAL A 20 -10.22 -23.14 6.04
CA VAL A 20 -9.52 -23.57 4.83
C VAL A 20 -9.82 -22.61 3.68
N ILE A 21 -11.08 -22.21 3.51
CA ILE A 21 -11.49 -21.24 2.48
C ILE A 21 -10.78 -19.89 2.70
N LYS A 22 -10.76 -19.37 3.93
CA LYS A 22 -10.09 -18.11 4.27
C LYS A 22 -8.59 -18.19 3.98
N LYS A 23 -7.96 -19.32 4.33
CA LYS A 23 -6.53 -19.52 4.05
C LYS A 23 -6.25 -19.48 2.54
N PHE A 24 -7.03 -20.19 1.73
CA PHE A 24 -6.88 -20.15 0.28
C PHE A 24 -7.05 -18.75 -0.29
N LEU A 25 -8.03 -18.00 0.17
CA LEU A 25 -8.25 -16.64 -0.29
C LEU A 25 -7.08 -15.72 0.05
N ARG A 26 -6.53 -15.83 1.27
CA ARG A 26 -5.35 -15.06 1.67
C ARG A 26 -4.13 -15.39 0.81
N ASP A 27 -3.86 -16.70 0.65
CA ASP A 27 -2.71 -17.15 -0.13
C ASP A 27 -2.85 -16.72 -1.61
N TYR A 28 -4.06 -16.78 -2.16
CA TYR A 28 -4.34 -16.33 -3.52
C TYR A 28 -4.15 -14.82 -3.68
N ILE A 29 -4.65 -14.02 -2.73
CA ILE A 29 -4.50 -12.56 -2.75
C ILE A 29 -3.01 -12.19 -2.70
N LYS A 30 -2.23 -12.83 -1.82
CA LYS A 30 -0.79 -12.63 -1.71
C LYS A 30 -0.07 -13.01 -3.01
N TRP A 31 -0.34 -14.18 -3.52
CA TRP A 31 0.25 -14.65 -4.78
C TRP A 31 -0.07 -13.72 -5.94
N ASN A 32 -1.32 -13.30 -6.07
CA ASN A 32 -1.75 -12.40 -7.15
C ASN A 32 -1.03 -11.05 -7.06
N PHE A 33 -0.86 -10.51 -5.86
CA PHE A 33 -0.13 -9.27 -5.66
C PHE A 33 1.36 -9.41 -6.00
N GLU A 34 1.98 -10.54 -5.64
CA GLU A 34 3.38 -10.85 -5.97
C GLU A 34 3.58 -11.02 -7.50
N GLU A 35 2.63 -11.65 -8.19
CA GLU A 35 2.68 -11.76 -9.65
C GLU A 35 2.54 -10.38 -10.33
N GLN A 36 1.70 -9.51 -9.80
CA GLN A 36 1.57 -8.14 -10.28
C GLN A 36 2.87 -7.33 -10.06
N ALA A 37 3.67 -7.65 -9.05
CA ALA A 37 4.96 -7.01 -8.84
C ALA A 37 5.91 -7.23 -10.01
N LYS A 38 5.95 -8.44 -10.57
CA LYS A 38 6.76 -8.77 -11.74
C LYS A 38 6.31 -7.96 -12.96
N LEU A 39 5.01 -7.89 -13.18
CA LEU A 39 4.43 -7.12 -14.28
C LEU A 39 4.70 -5.62 -14.09
N ALA A 40 4.58 -5.11 -12.89
CA ALA A 40 4.86 -3.71 -12.57
C ALA A 40 6.31 -3.32 -12.85
N ALA A 41 7.26 -4.20 -12.56
CA ALA A 41 8.67 -3.97 -12.86
C ALA A 41 8.92 -3.73 -14.36
N GLU A 42 8.11 -4.35 -15.22
CA GLU A 42 8.23 -4.23 -16.69
C GLU A 42 7.37 -3.11 -17.28
N THR A 43 6.19 -2.84 -16.71
CA THR A 43 5.17 -1.98 -17.33
C THR A 43 5.08 -0.58 -16.74
N PHE A 44 5.36 -0.39 -15.45
CA PHE A 44 5.36 0.94 -14.85
C PHE A 44 6.57 1.74 -15.32
N PRO A 45 6.39 3.03 -15.68
CA PRO A 45 7.52 3.89 -15.98
C PRO A 45 8.48 4.01 -14.79
N ASN A 46 9.76 4.16 -15.07
CA ASN A 46 10.74 4.46 -14.05
C ASN A 46 10.61 5.93 -13.61
N PRO A 47 10.82 6.23 -12.33
CA PRO A 47 10.91 7.62 -11.89
C PRO A 47 12.07 8.32 -12.59
N THR A 48 11.91 9.61 -12.84
CA THR A 48 12.98 10.45 -13.39
C THR A 48 13.80 11.04 -12.27
N TYR A 49 15.01 11.51 -12.60
CA TYR A 49 15.84 12.18 -11.63
C TYR A 49 16.66 13.31 -12.29
N GLU A 50 17.08 14.24 -11.48
CA GLU A 50 18.08 15.26 -11.87
C GLU A 50 19.07 15.46 -10.73
N ILE A 51 20.20 16.07 -11.04
CA ILE A 51 21.23 16.37 -10.05
C ILE A 51 21.32 17.88 -9.92
N ILE A 52 21.05 18.40 -8.73
CA ILE A 52 21.11 19.82 -8.42
C ILE A 52 22.02 19.98 -7.22
N ASP A 53 23.10 20.78 -7.37
CA ASP A 53 24.08 21.04 -6.30
C ASP A 53 24.59 19.77 -5.60
N GLU A 54 24.94 18.77 -6.42
CA GLU A 54 25.41 17.44 -5.98
C GLU A 54 24.38 16.58 -5.24
N VAL A 55 23.12 17.02 -5.19
CA VAL A 55 22.00 16.24 -4.63
C VAL A 55 21.20 15.62 -5.77
N VAL A 56 20.97 14.32 -5.70
CA VAL A 56 20.10 13.60 -6.62
C VAL A 56 18.66 13.82 -6.17
N ILE A 57 17.81 14.34 -7.04
CA ILE A 57 16.38 14.51 -6.78
C ILE A 57 15.62 13.56 -7.67
N VAL A 58 14.89 12.63 -7.05
CA VAL A 58 14.10 11.61 -7.75
C VAL A 58 12.64 12.02 -7.73
N TYR A 59 12.01 12.05 -8.91
CA TYR A 59 10.62 12.48 -9.10
C TYR A 59 9.72 11.26 -9.32
N TYR A 60 8.69 11.16 -8.48
CA TYR A 60 7.66 10.13 -8.56
C TYR A 60 6.32 10.75 -8.95
N LYS A 61 5.71 10.25 -10.02
CA LYS A 61 4.33 10.58 -10.38
C LYS A 61 3.41 9.54 -9.76
N VAL A 62 2.41 10.01 -9.04
CA VAL A 62 1.47 9.16 -8.31
C VAL A 62 0.07 9.34 -8.88
N PHE A 63 -0.53 8.23 -9.31
CA PHE A 63 -1.94 8.16 -9.64
C PHE A 63 -2.72 7.67 -8.44
N ILE A 64 -3.76 8.40 -8.06
CA ILE A 64 -4.60 8.08 -6.90
C ILE A 64 -5.93 7.56 -7.43
N ASN A 65 -6.26 6.30 -7.13
CA ASN A 65 -7.59 5.76 -7.41
C ASN A 65 -8.61 6.43 -6.50
N ASP A 66 -9.85 6.51 -6.97
CA ASP A 66 -10.94 7.07 -6.18
C ASP A 66 -11.18 6.24 -4.92
N GLN A 67 -11.45 6.92 -3.82
CA GLN A 67 -11.89 6.26 -2.61
C GLN A 67 -13.26 5.59 -2.84
N PRO A 68 -13.55 4.48 -2.12
CA PRO A 68 -14.91 3.93 -2.11
C PRO A 68 -15.92 5.01 -1.72
N PRO A 69 -17.10 5.04 -2.36
CA PRO A 69 -18.12 6.05 -2.06
C PRO A 69 -18.67 5.90 -0.64
N LYS A 70 -19.22 6.97 -0.10
CA LYS A 70 -19.87 7.04 1.22
C LYS A 70 -18.92 6.88 2.41
N LEU A 71 -17.63 7.01 2.20
CA LEU A 71 -16.70 7.12 3.31
C LEU A 71 -16.78 8.53 3.91
N PRO A 72 -16.86 8.64 5.23
CA PRO A 72 -16.97 9.94 5.89
C PRO A 72 -15.65 10.71 5.97
N LEU A 73 -14.54 10.07 5.60
CA LEU A 73 -13.20 10.68 5.62
C LEU A 73 -12.63 10.75 4.21
N ASP A 74 -12.01 11.89 3.89
CA ASP A 74 -11.22 12.06 2.67
C ASP A 74 -9.74 11.91 3.02
N HIS A 75 -9.09 10.91 2.42
CA HIS A 75 -7.70 10.60 2.67
C HIS A 75 -6.72 11.19 1.64
N VAL A 76 -7.16 12.05 0.75
CA VAL A 76 -6.25 12.74 -0.18
C VAL A 76 -5.28 13.64 0.60
N ASP A 77 -5.78 14.38 1.60
CA ASP A 77 -4.92 15.19 2.47
C ASP A 77 -3.95 14.33 3.27
N THR A 78 -4.37 13.16 3.71
CA THR A 78 -3.51 12.17 4.39
C THR A 78 -2.35 11.75 3.49
N LEU A 79 -2.63 11.52 2.21
CA LEU A 79 -1.61 11.17 1.22
C LEU A 79 -0.62 12.32 1.01
N LEU A 80 -1.09 13.56 0.92
CA LEU A 80 -0.23 14.73 0.80
C LEU A 80 0.71 14.88 2.00
N SER A 81 0.22 14.62 3.21
CA SER A 81 1.06 14.61 4.41
C SER A 81 2.15 13.54 4.33
N SER A 82 1.83 12.38 3.79
CA SER A 82 2.79 11.29 3.59
C SER A 82 3.87 11.66 2.56
N PHE A 83 3.51 12.38 1.51
CA PHE A 83 4.47 12.90 0.54
C PHE A 83 5.46 13.86 1.22
N LEU A 84 4.96 14.82 2.01
CA LEU A 84 5.79 15.78 2.72
C LEU A 84 6.76 15.09 3.68
N PHE A 85 6.32 14.05 4.38
CA PHE A 85 7.21 13.29 5.25
C PHE A 85 8.45 12.78 4.50
N TRP A 86 8.28 12.15 3.35
CA TRP A 86 9.39 11.60 2.58
C TRP A 86 10.19 12.68 1.85
N GLU A 87 9.57 13.76 1.39
CA GLU A 87 10.26 14.88 0.74
C GLU A 87 11.20 15.63 1.71
N GLU A 88 10.92 15.60 3.01
CA GLU A 88 11.77 16.18 4.04
C GLU A 88 12.98 15.31 4.39
N GLN A 89 12.97 14.03 4.04
CA GLN A 89 14.07 13.13 4.32
C GLN A 89 15.21 13.31 3.32
N GLU A 90 16.43 13.06 3.78
CA GLU A 90 17.61 13.03 2.94
C GLU A 90 18.25 11.65 3.04
N PHE A 91 18.57 11.06 1.90
CA PHE A 91 19.11 9.71 1.83
C PHE A 91 20.58 9.75 1.39
N ASP A 92 21.37 8.83 1.90
CA ASP A 92 22.75 8.64 1.47
C ASP A 92 22.79 7.58 0.36
N THR A 93 23.38 7.95 -0.78
CA THR A 93 23.63 7.03 -1.90
C THR A 93 25.07 7.24 -2.37
N ASP A 94 25.82 6.16 -2.56
CA ASP A 94 27.17 6.13 -3.21
C ASP A 94 27.85 7.50 -3.38
N ASN A 95 28.27 8.17 -2.30
CA ASN A 95 28.93 9.48 -2.28
C ASN A 95 28.06 10.70 -2.60
N LYS A 96 26.73 10.52 -2.76
CA LYS A 96 25.79 11.63 -2.99
C LYS A 96 24.65 11.58 -2.01
N LYS A 97 24.05 12.74 -1.78
CA LYS A 97 22.76 12.84 -1.09
C LYS A 97 21.64 12.70 -2.11
N ALA A 98 20.53 12.11 -1.69
CA ALA A 98 19.34 11.98 -2.51
C ALA A 98 18.11 12.46 -1.77
N LYS A 99 17.19 13.04 -2.50
CA LYS A 99 15.86 13.46 -2.03
C LYS A 99 14.82 12.99 -3.01
N VAL A 100 13.58 12.86 -2.54
CA VAL A 100 12.45 12.47 -3.38
C VAL A 100 11.44 13.60 -3.47
N LYS A 101 10.73 13.69 -4.58
CA LYS A 101 9.57 14.56 -4.76
C LYS A 101 8.43 13.78 -5.40
N PHE A 102 7.22 14.05 -4.94
CA PHE A 102 6.01 13.43 -5.44
C PHE A 102 5.15 14.45 -6.18
N GLU A 103 4.57 14.02 -7.28
CA GLU A 103 3.63 14.79 -8.09
C GLU A 103 2.42 13.92 -8.40
N ILE A 104 1.22 14.45 -8.20
CA ILE A 104 0.00 13.74 -8.56
C ILE A 104 -0.22 13.87 -10.06
N THR A 105 -0.52 12.76 -10.72
CA THR A 105 -0.92 12.74 -12.12
C THR A 105 -2.33 12.21 -12.29
N ASN A 106 -3.08 12.77 -13.24
CA ASN A 106 -4.40 12.27 -13.62
C ASN A 106 -4.31 11.18 -14.71
N PHE A 107 -3.12 10.92 -15.21
CA PHE A 107 -2.88 9.95 -16.27
C PHE A 107 -2.23 8.69 -15.70
N ARG A 108 -3.01 7.62 -15.59
CA ARG A 108 -2.56 6.35 -15.02
C ARG A 108 -1.30 5.82 -15.69
N GLN A 109 -1.23 5.94 -17.03
CA GLN A 109 -0.09 5.45 -17.82
C GLN A 109 1.22 6.19 -17.54
N ASP A 110 1.16 7.41 -17.00
CA ASP A 110 2.34 8.20 -16.70
C ASP A 110 2.86 7.97 -15.27
N ALA A 111 2.08 7.29 -14.45
CA ALA A 111 2.39 7.12 -13.03
C ALA A 111 3.45 6.06 -12.79
N ASN A 112 4.35 6.37 -11.86
CA ASN A 112 5.31 5.41 -11.31
C ASN A 112 4.69 4.60 -10.17
N VAL A 113 3.68 5.16 -9.51
CA VAL A 113 3.00 4.58 -8.34
C VAL A 113 1.49 4.78 -8.50
N TRP A 114 0.72 3.73 -8.23
CA TRP A 114 -0.74 3.82 -8.09
C TRP A 114 -1.12 3.57 -6.65
N VAL A 115 -1.88 4.48 -6.06
CA VAL A 115 -2.44 4.32 -4.71
C VAL A 115 -3.87 3.78 -4.83
N THR A 116 -4.13 2.68 -4.12
CA THR A 116 -5.44 2.02 -4.07
C THR A 116 -5.90 1.90 -2.62
N TRP A 117 -7.18 2.17 -2.39
CA TRP A 117 -7.82 2.11 -1.08
C TRP A 117 -8.51 0.78 -0.89
N ILE A 118 -8.26 0.12 0.24
CA ILE A 118 -8.80 -1.20 0.53
C ILE A 118 -9.77 -1.10 1.71
N VAL A 119 -11.00 -1.55 1.49
CA VAL A 119 -12.06 -1.63 2.52
C VAL A 119 -12.47 -3.09 2.75
N ARG A 120 -11.53 -4.00 2.63
CA ARG A 120 -11.74 -5.43 2.84
C ARG A 120 -10.61 -5.99 3.68
N ASP A 121 -10.86 -7.16 4.26
CA ASP A 121 -9.80 -7.92 4.90
C ASP A 121 -8.83 -8.46 3.84
N ILE A 122 -7.55 -8.14 3.96
CA ILE A 122 -6.47 -8.66 3.11
C ILE A 122 -5.54 -9.62 3.85
N GLY A 123 -5.93 -10.00 5.06
CA GLY A 123 -5.20 -10.94 5.90
C GLY A 123 -5.02 -10.42 7.32
N GLU A 124 -4.77 -11.33 8.26
CA GLU A 124 -4.59 -10.97 9.67
C GLU A 124 -3.41 -10.02 9.86
N GLY A 125 -3.70 -8.84 10.40
CA GLY A 125 -2.68 -7.82 10.70
C GLY A 125 -2.05 -7.16 9.49
N VAL A 126 -2.54 -7.41 8.29
CA VAL A 126 -2.03 -6.75 7.07
C VAL A 126 -2.73 -5.42 6.89
N LEU A 127 -2.00 -4.32 7.08
CA LEU A 127 -2.51 -2.95 7.01
C LEU A 127 -2.35 -2.32 5.63
N GLY A 128 -1.52 -2.90 4.78
CA GLY A 128 -1.29 -2.44 3.42
C GLY A 128 -0.34 -3.35 2.68
N HIS A 129 -0.25 -3.12 1.39
CA HIS A 129 0.73 -3.76 0.51
C HIS A 129 1.41 -2.69 -0.34
N ALA A 130 2.68 -2.88 -0.66
CA ALA A 130 3.36 -2.05 -1.65
C ALA A 130 4.38 -2.87 -2.41
N HIS A 131 4.51 -2.60 -3.70
CA HIS A 131 5.64 -3.09 -4.46
C HIS A 131 6.90 -2.34 -4.02
N LEU A 132 8.01 -3.04 -3.91
CA LEU A 132 9.29 -2.41 -3.59
C LEU A 132 9.79 -1.67 -4.82
N GLY A 133 9.83 -0.35 -4.74
CA GLY A 133 10.06 0.52 -5.88
C GLY A 133 8.74 0.90 -6.56
N LYS A 134 8.76 1.21 -7.85
CA LYS A 134 7.57 1.57 -8.62
C LYS A 134 6.51 0.47 -8.60
N GLY A 135 5.26 0.83 -8.74
CA GLY A 135 4.15 -0.12 -8.81
C GLY A 135 2.95 0.29 -7.96
N ILE A 136 2.24 -0.70 -7.42
CA ILE A 136 0.98 -0.51 -6.71
C ILE A 136 1.23 -0.37 -5.21
N VAL A 137 0.49 0.55 -4.59
CA VAL A 137 0.37 0.71 -3.14
C VAL A 137 -1.09 0.48 -2.77
N GLU A 138 -1.33 -0.46 -1.86
CA GLU A 138 -2.65 -0.70 -1.28
C GLU A 138 -2.63 -0.27 0.18
N VAL A 139 -3.60 0.55 0.58
CA VAL A 139 -3.73 1.05 1.96
C VAL A 139 -5.10 0.64 2.49
N THR A 140 -5.13 -0.06 3.61
CA THR A 140 -6.39 -0.38 4.28
C THR A 140 -6.91 0.82 5.05
N LEU A 141 -8.23 1.01 5.00
CA LEU A 141 -8.92 2.10 5.69
C LEU A 141 -9.57 1.66 7.00
N GLY A 142 -9.54 0.38 7.29
CA GLY A 142 -10.12 -0.21 8.48
C GLY A 142 -10.11 -1.74 8.46
N ASP A 143 -10.83 -2.35 9.39
CA ASP A 143 -11.03 -3.81 9.45
C ASP A 143 -12.39 -4.19 10.05
N TYR A 144 -12.66 -5.50 10.12
CA TYR A 144 -13.90 -6.05 10.69
C TYR A 144 -13.74 -6.25 12.20
N ASN A 145 -14.02 -5.22 12.98
CA ASN A 145 -13.82 -5.22 14.43
C ASN A 145 -15.05 -4.76 15.24
N CYS A 146 -16.10 -4.24 14.60
CA CYS A 146 -17.34 -3.81 15.25
C CYS A 146 -18.45 -4.83 14.99
N ASP A 147 -18.65 -5.80 15.86
CA ASP A 147 -19.76 -6.79 15.79
C ASP A 147 -19.97 -7.36 14.37
N GLY A 148 -18.87 -7.63 13.66
CA GLY A 148 -18.90 -8.08 12.27
C GLY A 148 -19.02 -6.97 11.23
N SER A 149 -19.13 -5.72 11.65
CA SER A 149 -19.14 -4.55 10.77
C SER A 149 -17.74 -4.01 10.55
N PHE A 150 -17.57 -3.27 9.46
CA PHE A 150 -16.29 -2.65 9.13
C PHE A 150 -16.07 -1.41 9.98
N GLN A 151 -14.94 -1.34 10.66
CA GLN A 151 -14.55 -0.22 11.50
C GLN A 151 -13.40 0.55 10.84
N LEU A 152 -13.56 1.86 10.66
CA LEU A 152 -12.55 2.71 10.04
C LEU A 152 -11.44 3.08 11.03
N TYR A 153 -10.22 3.10 10.55
CA TYR A 153 -9.09 3.68 11.27
C TYR A 153 -9.22 5.20 11.34
N ASP A 154 -8.63 5.80 12.35
CA ASP A 154 -8.52 7.26 12.40
C ASP A 154 -7.54 7.79 11.35
N VAL A 155 -7.60 9.08 11.07
CA VAL A 155 -6.76 9.73 10.05
C VAL A 155 -5.28 9.55 10.32
N LYS A 156 -4.87 9.64 11.58
CA LYS A 156 -3.47 9.46 11.99
C LYS A 156 -2.95 8.07 11.67
N SER A 157 -3.77 7.05 11.91
CA SER A 157 -3.43 5.67 11.62
C SER A 157 -3.31 5.42 10.12
N VAL A 158 -4.24 5.94 9.33
CA VAL A 158 -4.17 5.84 7.86
C VAL A 158 -2.94 6.57 7.32
N GLU A 159 -2.61 7.74 7.85
CA GLU A 159 -1.39 8.47 7.49
C GLU A 159 -0.14 7.66 7.77
N THR A 160 -0.06 7.02 8.93
CA THR A 160 1.07 6.16 9.30
C THR A 160 1.22 4.97 8.37
N ILE A 161 0.12 4.28 8.07
CA ILE A 161 0.11 3.15 7.13
C ILE A 161 0.55 3.62 5.74
N MET A 162 -0.01 4.71 5.26
CA MET A 162 0.31 5.26 3.94
C MET A 162 1.76 5.68 3.83
N THR A 163 2.29 6.36 4.83
CA THR A 163 3.70 6.78 4.87
C THR A 163 4.62 5.57 4.81
N HIS A 164 4.32 4.51 5.56
CA HIS A 164 5.06 3.26 5.51
C HIS A 164 5.03 2.63 4.10
N GLU A 165 3.85 2.49 3.51
CA GLU A 165 3.70 1.86 2.20
C GLU A 165 4.36 2.69 1.08
N LEU A 166 4.27 4.01 1.13
CA LEU A 166 5.01 4.89 0.21
C LEU A 166 6.53 4.74 0.38
N GLY A 167 7.01 4.47 1.59
CA GLY A 167 8.43 4.16 1.81
C GLY A 167 8.89 2.97 0.99
N HIS A 168 8.08 1.93 0.89
CA HIS A 168 8.37 0.80 -0.01
C HIS A 168 8.40 1.24 -1.48
N SER A 169 7.51 2.15 -1.88
CA SER A 169 7.45 2.66 -3.26
C SER A 169 8.73 3.39 -3.68
N ILE A 170 9.46 3.94 -2.75
CA ILE A 170 10.77 4.55 -3.00
C ILE A 170 11.93 3.60 -2.66
N SER A 171 11.66 2.31 -2.62
CA SER A 171 12.62 1.20 -2.46
C SER A 171 13.15 0.99 -1.04
N LEU A 172 12.47 1.50 -0.02
CA LEU A 172 12.85 1.25 1.37
C LEU A 172 12.29 -0.07 1.87
N GLN A 173 13.10 -0.83 2.57
CA GLN A 173 12.70 -2.10 3.18
C GLN A 173 12.37 -1.90 4.66
N HIS A 174 11.81 -2.94 5.29
CA HIS A 174 11.58 -2.94 6.73
C HIS A 174 12.89 -2.80 7.50
N VAL A 175 12.82 -2.11 8.63
CA VAL A 175 13.93 -1.95 9.57
C VAL A 175 13.57 -2.56 10.92
N THR A 176 14.58 -2.81 11.75
CA THR A 176 14.41 -3.42 13.07
C THR A 176 14.13 -2.40 14.19
N ASP A 177 14.34 -1.12 13.93
CA ASP A 177 14.05 -0.05 14.90
C ASP A 177 12.54 0.19 14.99
N GLN A 178 11.96 -0.09 16.14
CA GLN A 178 10.52 0.07 16.41
C GLN A 178 10.02 1.51 16.30
N ASN A 179 10.90 2.50 16.43
CA ASN A 179 10.55 3.91 16.35
C ASN A 179 10.63 4.45 14.91
N ASN A 180 11.09 3.65 13.97
CA ASN A 180 11.19 4.03 12.57
C ASN A 180 9.89 3.74 11.85
N ILE A 181 9.47 4.65 10.96
CA ILE A 181 8.24 4.49 10.16
C ILE A 181 8.26 3.21 9.30
N MET A 182 9.44 2.70 8.95
CA MET A 182 9.60 1.47 8.17
C MET A 182 9.66 0.20 9.04
N TYR A 183 9.36 0.29 10.33
CA TYR A 183 9.19 -0.90 11.16
C TYR A 183 7.97 -1.71 10.69
N ALA A 184 8.08 -3.05 10.71
CA ALA A 184 7.09 -3.92 10.08
C ALA A 184 5.72 -3.99 10.77
N SER A 185 5.63 -3.60 12.05
CA SER A 185 4.39 -3.70 12.83
C SER A 185 3.87 -2.35 13.26
N TYR A 186 2.55 -2.18 13.20
CA TYR A 186 1.86 -0.99 13.67
C TYR A 186 0.47 -1.37 14.19
N THR A 187 0.04 -0.77 15.27
CA THR A 187 -1.30 -0.96 15.82
C THR A 187 -2.15 0.29 15.56
N PRO A 188 -3.10 0.24 14.62
CA PRO A 188 -3.93 1.39 14.31
C PRO A 188 -4.98 1.66 15.39
N SER A 189 -5.42 2.92 15.48
CA SER A 189 -6.56 3.34 16.27
C SER A 189 -7.79 3.51 15.39
N TYR A 190 -8.97 3.28 15.96
CA TYR A 190 -10.23 3.33 15.22
C TYR A 190 -10.97 4.64 15.46
N ALA A 191 -11.66 5.13 14.45
CA ALA A 191 -12.51 6.32 14.52
C ALA A 191 -13.97 5.96 14.78
N TYR A 192 -14.59 5.18 13.88
CA TYR A 192 -15.99 4.79 13.99
C TYR A 192 -16.33 3.58 13.14
N CYS A 193 -17.44 2.93 13.49
CA CYS A 193 -17.97 1.80 12.75
C CYS A 193 -18.80 2.26 11.55
N LEU A 194 -18.66 1.56 10.43
CA LEU A 194 -19.62 1.64 9.33
C LEU A 194 -20.65 0.52 9.55
N LEU A 195 -21.87 0.91 9.87
CA LEU A 195 -22.97 -0.04 9.97
C LEU A 195 -23.39 -0.45 8.55
N SER A 196 -23.46 -1.74 8.34
CA SER A 196 -23.93 -2.33 7.09
C SER A 196 -25.43 -2.15 6.90
#